data_9a6cffe1e4d1e19ac4f44c77aeebdde8
#
_entry.id   9a6cffe1e4d1e19ac4f44c77aeebdde8
#
_cell.length_a   1.000
_cell.length_b   1.000
_cell.length_c   1.000
_cell.angle_alpha   90.00
_cell.angle_beta   90.00
_cell.angle_gamma   90.00
#
_symmetry.space_group_name_H-M   'P 1'
#
loop_
_entity.id
_entity.type
_entity.pdbx_description
1 polymer ?
#
loop_
_entity_poly.entity_id
_entity_poly.type
_entity_poly.pdbx_seq_one_letter_code
_entity_poly.pdbx_strand_id
1 'polypeptide(L)'
;MTNHGAAENSLRRARIVLQEAEALSAAGHWNLCVRRSQESVELALKGALAWAGIDVPKVHDVGPMLKANAGRFPAQFAEAIPRLASISRSLRAEREISFYGDPESGIAPEELYSADDALEALRNARFVIEQCVPLLSV
;
A
#
# COMPACT_ATOMS: atom_id res chain seq x y z
N MET A 1 -11.46 -5.28 20.03
CA MET A 1 -11.01 -3.96 20.49
C MET A 1 -10.29 -3.27 19.34
N THR A 2 -10.59 -2.01 19.08
CA THR A 2 -9.94 -1.22 18.03
C THR A 2 -8.77 -0.44 18.61
N ASN A 3 -7.79 -0.11 17.77
CA ASN A 3 -6.70 0.79 18.12
C ASN A 3 -6.74 1.99 17.18
N HIS A 4 -7.62 2.92 17.49
CA HIS A 4 -7.90 4.09 16.66
C HIS A 4 -6.68 5.01 16.49
N GLY A 5 -5.94 5.24 17.57
CA GLY A 5 -4.77 6.11 17.52
C GLY A 5 -3.65 5.58 16.62
N ALA A 6 -3.36 4.29 16.71
CA ALA A 6 -2.35 3.65 15.87
C ALA A 6 -2.78 3.68 14.40
N ALA A 7 -4.06 3.41 14.13
CA ALA A 7 -4.62 3.47 12.77
C ALA A 7 -4.50 4.87 12.18
N GLU A 8 -4.87 5.89 12.95
CA GLU A 8 -4.80 7.29 12.52
C GLU A 8 -3.36 7.70 12.17
N ASN A 9 -2.38 7.32 13.00
CA ASN A 9 -0.99 7.63 12.76
C ASN A 9 -0.45 6.91 11.51
N SER A 10 -0.79 5.64 11.32
CA SER A 10 -0.39 4.88 10.13
C SER A 10 -0.97 5.47 8.86
N LEU A 11 -2.24 5.87 8.88
CA LEU A 11 -2.89 6.48 7.71
C LEU A 11 -2.30 7.85 7.40
N ARG A 12 -1.93 8.61 8.42
CA ARG A 12 -1.25 9.89 8.21
C ARG A 12 0.07 9.69 7.48
N ARG A 13 0.89 8.72 7.92
CA ARG A 13 2.14 8.39 7.26
C ARG A 13 1.90 7.89 5.83
N ALA A 14 0.89 7.05 5.63
CA ALA A 14 0.54 6.55 4.30
C ALA A 14 0.24 7.68 3.32
N ARG A 15 -0.49 8.70 3.77
CA ARG A 15 -0.82 9.87 2.95
C ARG A 15 0.41 10.70 2.61
N ILE A 16 1.32 10.88 3.56
CA ILE A 16 2.57 11.61 3.33
C ILE A 16 3.41 10.88 2.29
N VAL A 17 3.54 9.57 2.42
CA VAL A 17 4.30 8.74 1.47
C VAL A 17 3.64 8.76 0.08
N LEU A 18 2.30 8.78 0.01
CA LEU A 18 1.59 8.92 -1.25
C LEU A 18 1.92 10.26 -1.93
N GLN A 19 1.97 11.34 -1.17
CA GLN A 19 2.36 12.66 -1.70
C GLN A 19 3.78 12.63 -2.27
N GLU A 20 4.71 11.94 -1.61
CA GLU A 20 6.05 11.72 -2.14
C GLU A 20 6.02 10.94 -3.45
N ALA A 21 5.20 9.88 -3.53
CA ALA A 21 5.04 9.10 -4.75
C ALA A 21 4.50 9.96 -5.90
N GLU A 22 3.52 10.82 -5.62
CA GLU A 22 2.94 11.72 -6.62
C GLU A 22 3.99 12.71 -7.14
N ALA A 23 4.81 13.28 -6.26
CA ALA A 23 5.89 14.19 -6.64
C ALA A 23 6.94 13.49 -7.49
N LEU A 24 7.30 12.26 -7.14
CA LEU A 24 8.26 11.46 -7.91
C LEU A 24 7.72 11.14 -9.31
N SER A 25 6.45 10.81 -9.42
CA SER A 25 5.79 10.59 -10.72
C SER A 25 5.84 11.84 -11.58
N ALA A 26 5.49 12.99 -11.02
CA ALA A 26 5.52 14.27 -11.72
C ALA A 26 6.91 14.64 -12.22
N ALA A 27 7.96 14.22 -11.49
CA ALA A 27 9.34 14.47 -11.86
C ALA A 27 9.92 13.41 -12.81
N GLY A 28 9.15 12.40 -13.19
CA GLY A 28 9.61 11.35 -14.10
C GLY A 28 10.40 10.22 -13.46
N HIS A 29 10.36 10.10 -12.13
CA HIS A 29 11.05 9.04 -11.40
C HIS A 29 10.09 7.86 -11.17
N TRP A 30 9.77 7.13 -12.26
CA TRP A 30 8.73 6.10 -12.28
C TRP A 30 8.96 4.97 -11.29
N ASN A 31 10.19 4.45 -11.25
CA ASN A 31 10.55 3.37 -10.34
C ASN A 31 10.38 3.76 -8.88
N LEU A 32 10.83 4.96 -8.51
CA LEU A 32 10.70 5.44 -7.13
C LEU A 32 9.25 5.72 -6.75
N CYS A 33 8.44 6.18 -7.72
CA CYS A 33 7.00 6.31 -7.51
C CYS A 33 6.36 4.96 -7.17
N VAL A 34 6.72 3.90 -7.89
CA VAL A 34 6.21 2.54 -7.60
C VAL A 34 6.62 2.10 -6.20
N ARG A 35 7.88 2.32 -5.82
CA ARG A 35 8.37 1.96 -4.48
C ARG A 35 7.61 2.69 -3.37
N ARG A 36 7.42 4.01 -3.50
CA ARG A 36 6.69 4.80 -2.51
C ARG A 36 5.21 4.43 -2.46
N SER A 37 4.61 4.09 -3.61
CA SER A 37 3.23 3.61 -3.65
C SER A 37 3.08 2.30 -2.87
N GLN A 38 4.02 1.38 -3.00
CA GLN A 38 4.05 0.15 -2.22
C GLN A 38 4.13 0.45 -0.71
N GLU A 39 5.02 1.35 -0.31
CA GLU A 39 5.17 1.72 1.10
C GLU A 39 3.91 2.37 1.66
N SER A 40 3.24 3.22 0.86
CA SER A 40 1.98 3.83 1.24
C SER A 40 0.89 2.79 1.47
N VAL A 41 0.75 1.82 0.57
CA VAL A 41 -0.22 0.73 0.68
C VAL A 41 0.05 -0.10 1.94
N GLU A 42 1.30 -0.47 2.16
CA GLU A 42 1.68 -1.25 3.35
C GLU A 42 1.31 -0.52 4.64
N LEU A 43 1.63 0.78 4.75
CA LEU A 43 1.28 1.59 5.92
C LEU A 43 -0.23 1.68 6.12
N ALA A 44 -0.99 1.92 5.05
CA ALA A 44 -2.44 2.05 5.13
C ALA A 44 -3.09 0.75 5.60
N LEU A 45 -2.70 -0.38 5.03
CA LEU A 45 -3.28 -1.68 5.39
C LEU A 45 -2.86 -2.14 6.78
N LYS A 46 -1.63 -1.83 7.21
CA LYS A 46 -1.21 -2.07 8.60
C LYS A 46 -2.01 -1.19 9.55
N GLY A 47 -2.36 0.03 9.14
CA GLY A 47 -3.27 0.88 9.89
C GLY A 47 -4.66 0.26 10.05
N ALA A 48 -5.19 -0.33 8.99
CA ALA A 48 -6.47 -1.03 9.04
C ALA A 48 -6.43 -2.22 10.02
N LEU A 49 -5.35 -3.00 10.00
CA LEU A 49 -5.18 -4.10 10.96
C LEU A 49 -5.12 -3.60 12.39
N ALA A 50 -4.38 -2.52 12.65
CA ALA A 50 -4.31 -1.90 13.96
C ALA A 50 -5.68 -1.40 14.43
N TRP A 51 -6.46 -0.80 13.50
CA TRP A 51 -7.82 -0.38 13.79
C TRP A 51 -8.66 -1.56 14.31
N ALA A 52 -8.52 -2.73 13.69
CA ALA A 52 -9.27 -3.93 14.08
C ALA A 52 -8.72 -4.59 15.36
N GLY A 53 -7.67 -4.05 15.96
CA GLY A 53 -7.05 -4.60 17.16
C GLY A 53 -6.17 -5.81 16.90
N ILE A 54 -5.68 -5.97 15.69
CA ILE A 54 -4.83 -7.08 15.26
C ILE A 54 -3.36 -6.66 15.39
N ASP A 55 -2.54 -7.52 15.96
CA ASP A 55 -1.09 -7.28 16.03
C ASP A 55 -0.53 -7.21 14.62
N VAL A 56 0.14 -6.09 14.32
CA VAL A 56 0.65 -5.82 12.98
C VAL A 56 1.94 -6.61 12.75
N PRO A 57 1.96 -7.51 11.76
CA PRO A 57 3.15 -8.31 11.49
C PRO A 57 4.26 -7.48 10.82
N LYS A 58 5.50 -7.93 10.97
CA LYS A 58 6.65 -7.31 10.29
C LYS A 58 6.83 -7.93 8.90
N VAL A 59 5.80 -7.87 8.09
CA VAL A 59 5.80 -8.37 6.70
C VAL A 59 5.35 -7.25 5.77
N HIS A 60 5.69 -7.37 4.49
CA HIS A 60 5.37 -6.35 3.49
C HIS A 60 4.04 -6.63 2.78
N ASP A 61 3.63 -7.89 2.68
CA ASP A 61 2.33 -8.26 2.15
C ASP A 61 1.41 -8.68 3.29
N VAL A 62 0.43 -7.83 3.58
CA VAL A 62 -0.54 -8.07 4.66
C VAL A 62 -1.88 -8.60 4.15
N GLY A 63 -1.99 -8.87 2.86
CA GLY A 63 -3.21 -9.39 2.24
C GLY A 63 -3.78 -10.62 2.93
N PRO A 64 -2.96 -11.65 3.22
CA PRO A 64 -3.45 -12.85 3.92
C PRO A 64 -4.07 -12.55 5.29
N MET A 65 -3.49 -11.59 6.03
CA MET A 65 -4.03 -11.20 7.34
C MET A 65 -5.38 -10.51 7.22
N LEU A 66 -5.57 -9.67 6.20
CA LEU A 66 -6.87 -9.04 5.93
C LEU A 66 -7.92 -10.10 5.63
N LYS A 67 -7.62 -11.05 4.76
CA LYS A 67 -8.54 -12.13 4.39
C LYS A 67 -8.92 -12.98 5.60
N ALA A 68 -7.95 -13.32 6.43
CA ALA A 68 -8.19 -14.14 7.63
C ALA A 68 -9.05 -13.41 8.68
N ASN A 69 -9.08 -12.09 8.66
CA ASN A 69 -9.77 -11.27 9.65
C ASN A 69 -10.91 -10.44 9.06
N ALA A 70 -11.42 -10.80 7.89
CA ALA A 70 -12.46 -10.03 7.19
C ALA A 70 -13.68 -9.73 8.07
N GLY A 71 -14.07 -10.65 8.94
CA GLY A 71 -15.23 -10.49 9.82
C GLY A 71 -15.06 -9.40 10.90
N ARG A 72 -13.87 -8.88 11.10
CA ARG A 72 -13.61 -7.80 12.07
C ARG A 72 -13.83 -6.40 11.48
N PHE A 73 -14.08 -6.31 10.18
CA PHE A 73 -14.21 -5.03 9.49
C PHE A 73 -15.66 -4.73 9.13
N PRO A 74 -16.02 -3.43 8.98
CA PRO A 74 -17.33 -3.08 8.43
C PRO A 74 -17.51 -3.69 7.04
N ALA A 75 -18.78 -3.92 6.66
CA ALA A 75 -19.12 -4.60 5.42
C ALA A 75 -18.47 -3.96 4.19
N GLN A 76 -18.47 -2.66 4.10
CA GLN A 76 -17.90 -1.95 2.95
C GLN A 76 -16.39 -2.22 2.80
N PHE A 77 -15.65 -2.20 3.90
CA PHE A 77 -14.22 -2.54 3.88
C PHE A 77 -14.02 -4.02 3.56
N ALA A 78 -14.80 -4.89 4.20
CA ALA A 78 -14.70 -6.34 4.00
C ALA A 78 -14.91 -6.71 2.52
N GLU A 79 -15.84 -6.07 1.84
CA GLU A 79 -16.10 -6.29 0.41
C GLU A 79 -14.89 -5.91 -0.46
N ALA A 80 -14.11 -4.93 -0.02
CA ALA A 80 -12.93 -4.49 -0.76
C ALA A 80 -11.70 -5.37 -0.50
N ILE A 81 -11.70 -6.21 0.52
CA ILE A 81 -10.51 -6.98 0.93
C ILE A 81 -9.89 -7.79 -0.22
N PRO A 82 -10.65 -8.52 -1.06
CA PRO A 82 -10.03 -9.25 -2.16
C PRO A 82 -9.18 -8.35 -3.06
N ARG A 83 -9.66 -7.17 -3.39
CA ARG A 83 -8.93 -6.20 -4.20
C ARG A 83 -7.75 -5.59 -3.44
N LEU A 84 -7.94 -5.26 -2.18
CA LEU A 84 -6.87 -4.74 -1.32
C LEU A 84 -5.72 -5.74 -1.20
N ALA A 85 -6.04 -7.01 -1.02
CA ALA A 85 -5.05 -8.08 -0.92
C ALA A 85 -4.30 -8.28 -2.24
N SER A 86 -5.00 -8.18 -3.37
CA SER A 86 -4.39 -8.27 -4.70
C SER A 86 -3.41 -7.12 -4.94
N ILE A 87 -3.79 -5.91 -4.57
CA ILE A 87 -2.92 -4.72 -4.67
C ILE A 87 -1.68 -4.89 -3.79
N SER A 88 -1.86 -5.33 -2.55
CA SER A 88 -0.76 -5.56 -1.62
C SER A 88 0.26 -6.53 -2.19
N ARG A 89 -0.20 -7.66 -2.71
CA ARG A 89 0.68 -8.68 -3.30
C ARG A 89 1.41 -8.14 -4.53
N SER A 90 0.69 -7.48 -5.41
CA SER A 90 1.24 -6.94 -6.65
C SER A 90 2.35 -5.93 -6.38
N LEU A 91 2.10 -4.97 -5.48
CA LEU A 91 3.10 -3.97 -5.13
C LEU A 91 4.24 -4.56 -4.30
N ARG A 92 3.97 -5.54 -3.43
CA ARG A 92 5.02 -6.23 -2.70
C ARG A 92 6.06 -6.85 -3.65
N ALA A 93 5.61 -7.43 -4.74
CA ALA A 93 6.50 -8.04 -5.73
C ALA A 93 7.43 -7.01 -6.39
N GLU A 94 7.02 -5.75 -6.45
CA GLU A 94 7.79 -4.66 -7.05
C GLU A 94 8.76 -3.98 -6.06
N ARG A 95 8.70 -4.32 -4.77
CA ARG A 95 9.40 -3.58 -3.73
C ARG A 95 10.92 -3.49 -3.96
N GLU A 96 11.58 -4.62 -4.18
CA GLU A 96 13.03 -4.64 -4.37
C GLU A 96 13.43 -4.24 -5.80
N ILE A 97 12.69 -4.72 -6.79
CA ILE A 97 12.99 -4.46 -8.21
C ILE A 97 12.88 -2.98 -8.52
N SER A 98 11.87 -2.31 -7.99
CA SER A 98 11.67 -0.87 -8.23
C SER A 98 12.79 0.00 -7.66
N PHE A 99 13.52 -0.49 -6.68
CA PHE A 99 14.59 0.26 -6.04
C PHE A 99 15.99 -0.19 -6.49
N TYR A 100 16.20 -1.48 -6.66
CA TYR A 100 17.53 -2.05 -6.94
C TYR A 100 17.69 -2.57 -8.38
N GLY A 101 16.61 -2.67 -9.15
CA GLY A 101 16.65 -3.26 -10.48
C GLY A 101 16.49 -4.77 -10.49
N ASP A 102 16.57 -5.36 -11.69
CA ASP A 102 16.43 -6.80 -11.87
C ASP A 102 17.82 -7.47 -11.74
N PRO A 103 18.03 -8.33 -10.71
CA PRO A 103 19.34 -8.96 -10.53
C PRO A 103 19.69 -9.97 -11.62
N GLU A 104 18.69 -10.57 -12.28
CA GLU A 104 18.93 -11.56 -13.33
C GLU A 104 19.39 -10.92 -14.64
N SER A 105 18.71 -9.87 -15.09
CA SER A 105 19.03 -9.19 -16.34
C SER A 105 20.08 -8.10 -16.18
N GLY A 106 20.30 -7.62 -14.95
CA GLY A 106 21.17 -6.49 -14.68
C GLY A 106 20.60 -5.14 -15.14
N ILE A 107 19.32 -5.10 -15.52
CA ILE A 107 18.68 -3.86 -15.97
C ILE A 107 18.42 -2.94 -14.78
N ALA A 108 18.83 -1.67 -14.90
CA ALA A 108 18.64 -0.68 -13.86
C ALA A 108 17.13 -0.38 -13.64
N PRO A 109 16.71 -0.04 -12.41
CA PRO A 109 15.29 0.20 -12.13
C PRO A 109 14.71 1.33 -12.97
N GLU A 110 15.48 2.36 -13.27
CA GLU A 110 15.04 3.50 -14.10
C GLU A 110 14.64 3.07 -15.50
N GLU A 111 15.17 1.96 -15.99
CA GLU A 111 14.87 1.45 -17.34
C GLU A 111 13.73 0.45 -17.36
N LEU A 112 13.37 -0.10 -16.18
CA LEU A 112 12.32 -1.13 -16.08
C LEU A 112 10.91 -0.57 -16.00
N TYR A 113 10.76 0.67 -15.56
CA TYR A 113 9.46 1.26 -15.26
C TYR A 113 9.11 2.41 -16.20
N SER A 114 7.83 2.47 -16.57
CA SER A 114 7.27 3.52 -17.42
C SER A 114 6.33 4.43 -16.63
N ALA A 115 5.91 5.51 -17.27
CA ALA A 115 4.89 6.40 -16.72
C ALA A 115 3.59 5.65 -16.41
N ASP A 116 3.22 4.68 -17.25
CA ASP A 116 2.01 3.87 -17.03
C ASP A 116 2.11 3.02 -15.76
N ASP A 117 3.28 2.45 -15.50
CA ASP A 117 3.53 1.68 -14.26
C ASP A 117 3.34 2.57 -13.03
N ALA A 118 3.87 3.79 -13.08
CA ALA A 118 3.73 4.77 -11.99
C ALA A 118 2.27 5.16 -11.77
N LEU A 119 1.53 5.43 -12.86
CA LEU A 119 0.11 5.80 -12.78
C LEU A 119 -0.72 4.68 -12.17
N GLU A 120 -0.47 3.44 -12.56
CA GLU A 120 -1.18 2.28 -12.01
C GLU A 120 -0.90 2.13 -10.51
N ALA A 121 0.37 2.27 -10.12
CA ALA A 121 0.75 2.20 -8.70
C ALA A 121 0.07 3.30 -7.89
N LEU A 122 0.02 4.52 -8.40
CA LEU A 122 -0.67 5.64 -7.73
C LEU A 122 -2.16 5.38 -7.60
N ARG A 123 -2.82 4.91 -8.66
CA ARG A 123 -4.26 4.60 -8.60
C ARG A 123 -4.53 3.55 -7.54
N ASN A 124 -3.71 2.51 -7.48
CA ASN A 124 -3.86 1.45 -6.49
C ASN A 124 -3.65 1.97 -5.07
N ALA A 125 -2.62 2.78 -4.85
CA ALA A 125 -2.36 3.35 -3.53
C ALA A 125 -3.49 4.28 -3.08
N ARG A 126 -4.00 5.12 -3.97
CA ARG A 126 -5.13 6.01 -3.68
C ARG A 126 -6.39 5.21 -3.31
N PHE A 127 -6.68 4.15 -4.07
CA PHE A 127 -7.81 3.28 -3.78
C PHE A 127 -7.71 2.69 -2.37
N VAL A 128 -6.52 2.18 -2.00
CA VAL A 128 -6.30 1.58 -0.68
C VAL A 128 -6.56 2.61 0.43
N ILE A 129 -6.02 3.80 0.30
CA ILE A 129 -6.23 4.87 1.30
C ILE A 129 -7.71 5.24 1.40
N GLU A 130 -8.40 5.37 0.26
CA GLU A 130 -9.83 5.69 0.22
C GLU A 130 -10.68 4.64 0.95
N GLN A 131 -10.26 3.37 0.90
CA GLN A 131 -10.95 2.31 1.63
C GLN A 131 -10.66 2.34 3.13
N CYS A 132 -9.46 2.75 3.52
CA CYS A 132 -9.04 2.76 4.93
C CYS A 132 -9.57 3.97 5.70
N VAL A 133 -9.68 5.13 5.07
CA VAL A 133 -10.09 6.38 5.73
C VAL A 133 -11.44 6.26 6.46
N PRO A 134 -12.49 5.65 5.87
CA PRO A 134 -13.79 5.52 6.56
C PRO A 134 -13.73 4.72 7.85
N LEU A 135 -12.73 3.87 8.05
CA LEU A 135 -12.58 3.14 9.32
C LEU A 135 -12.43 4.08 10.51
N LEU A 136 -11.81 5.25 10.30
CA LEU A 136 -11.59 6.22 11.37
C LEU A 136 -12.88 6.90 11.84
N SER A 137 -13.96 6.80 11.07
CA SER A 137 -15.26 7.36 11.39
C SER A 137 -16.24 6.37 12.02
N VAL A 138 -15.80 5.14 12.24
CA VAL A 138 -16.63 4.08 12.81
C VAL A 138 -16.46 3.99 14.31
#